data_d0f6370ee56cdc27624468accef4d97e
#
_entry.id   d0f6370ee56cdc27624468accef4d97e
#
_cell.length_a   1.000
_cell.length_b   1.000
_cell.length_c   1.000
_cell.angle_alpha   90.00
_cell.angle_beta   90.00
_cell.angle_gamma   90.00
#
_symmetry.space_group_name_H-M   'P 1'
#
loop_
_entity.id
_entity.type
_entity.pdbx_description
1 polymer ?
#
loop_
_entity_poly.entity_id
_entity_poly.type
_entity_poly.pdbx_seq_one_letter_code
_entity_poly.pdbx_strand_id
1 'polypeptide(L)'
;MKPQEAIAALQPESWAKTPIKERLRLLRQIQHNMMQYADELAAADGNMKNTTLGEDLYSRGYNLFSTGGPVGNMVAASVELYESLARGNMPEALEITQVSDEIYDVKVFPQTRTEKLMAGKQHGHLRVKDEPKQVSPMDKPAGVIAVLGAGNFSSPLEMVNALFWENKAVIFKPHHLNKASDATWQKVFAPLVEIGALAFCDAEQGRELTTLDGITAFYFTGGTTSAKAIMAATDTPLVSECGGNNPCIVVPGDRPWTEKELKHQAEKVVSLAKMNGGANCGRAQTLVTSKQWEQRGAFLDAIRQASVDTFAFGTYYPGSDKVRESFLAEYPNAEMLQAKDGSSEATEMVLITDAGEDDFAIKHEAFCQILDEVALDVKATAEAFLSAAVAFANEQLLGTLGCMVLIDDVTQAAHKKVFDQAITDLRYGGIAVNTIPPMVWLSPYLTWGGNEEGKEFASGSGNFGNVLNFESVEKSILYDQFVSQGDMLLTNKEATEKLMVANMHYVVQPTRMNLAKLMEVAVANRFRH
;
A
#
# COMPACT_ATOMS: atom_id res chain seq x y z
N MET A 1 24.46 -2.38 -13.61
CA MET A 1 25.27 -1.46 -14.48
C MET A 1 25.48 -0.14 -13.73
N LYS A 2 26.50 0.66 -14.09
CA LYS A 2 26.72 1.98 -13.45
C LYS A 2 25.66 2.99 -13.89
N PRO A 3 25.37 4.04 -13.10
CA PRO A 3 24.37 5.05 -13.45
C PRO A 3 24.56 5.69 -14.83
N GLN A 4 25.80 6.06 -15.19
CA GLN A 4 26.14 6.66 -16.49
C GLN A 4 25.90 5.68 -17.64
N GLU A 5 26.17 4.38 -17.43
CA GLU A 5 25.89 3.34 -18.43
C GLU A 5 24.38 3.11 -18.56
N ALA A 6 23.67 3.14 -17.44
CA ALA A 6 22.21 2.97 -17.42
C ALA A 6 21.48 4.07 -18.19
N ILE A 7 21.84 5.33 -17.96
CA ILE A 7 21.21 6.45 -18.69
C ILE A 7 21.57 6.43 -20.18
N ALA A 8 22.81 6.06 -20.51
CA ALA A 8 23.27 5.95 -21.91
C ALA A 8 22.59 4.80 -22.69
N ALA A 9 22.10 3.77 -21.99
CA ALA A 9 21.38 2.65 -22.60
C ALA A 9 19.92 3.00 -22.91
N LEU A 10 19.36 4.06 -22.33
CA LEU A 10 17.95 4.43 -22.52
C LEU A 10 17.70 5.16 -23.83
N GLN A 11 16.50 4.97 -24.37
CA GLN A 11 16.00 5.58 -25.61
C GLN A 11 14.63 6.26 -25.35
N PRO A 12 14.57 7.32 -24.50
CA PRO A 12 13.30 7.90 -24.03
C PRO A 12 12.40 8.42 -25.16
N GLU A 13 12.99 9.04 -26.18
CA GLU A 13 12.23 9.53 -27.34
C GLU A 13 11.64 8.39 -28.20
N SER A 14 12.37 7.29 -28.33
CA SER A 14 11.89 6.08 -29.04
C SER A 14 10.78 5.41 -28.24
N TRP A 15 10.96 5.27 -26.93
CA TRP A 15 9.94 4.72 -26.03
C TRP A 15 8.65 5.52 -26.08
N ALA A 16 8.72 6.84 -25.93
CA ALA A 16 7.55 7.71 -25.94
C ALA A 16 6.72 7.60 -27.24
N LYS A 17 7.38 7.32 -28.36
CA LYS A 17 6.75 7.13 -29.68
C LYS A 17 6.37 5.68 -29.97
N THR A 18 6.64 4.73 -29.05
CA THR A 18 6.29 3.32 -29.26
C THR A 18 4.79 3.14 -29.43
N PRO A 19 4.33 2.54 -30.53
CA PRO A 19 2.90 2.40 -30.83
C PRO A 19 2.14 1.57 -29.79
N ILE A 20 0.86 1.88 -29.58
CA ILE A 20 -0.04 1.17 -28.65
C ILE A 20 0.01 -0.34 -28.86
N LYS A 21 -0.02 -0.81 -30.10
CA LYS A 21 0.05 -2.25 -30.42
C LYS A 21 1.34 -2.91 -29.88
N GLU A 22 2.45 -2.21 -29.98
CA GLU A 22 3.74 -2.72 -29.51
C GLU A 22 3.79 -2.70 -27.97
N ARG A 23 3.28 -1.66 -27.32
CA ARG A 23 3.16 -1.63 -25.85
C ARG A 23 2.30 -2.77 -25.32
N LEU A 24 1.19 -3.10 -25.99
CA LEU A 24 0.36 -4.26 -25.66
C LEU A 24 1.13 -5.58 -25.83
N ARG A 25 1.93 -5.70 -26.89
CA ARG A 25 2.77 -6.90 -27.07
C ARG A 25 3.77 -7.07 -25.92
N LEU A 26 4.44 -5.97 -25.54
CA LEU A 26 5.40 -5.95 -24.44
C LEU A 26 4.74 -6.28 -23.10
N LEU A 27 3.59 -5.67 -22.78
CA LEU A 27 2.84 -5.94 -21.55
C LEU A 27 2.45 -7.43 -21.44
N ARG A 28 1.96 -8.03 -22.53
CA ARG A 28 1.62 -9.46 -22.55
C ARG A 28 2.84 -10.35 -22.41
N GLN A 29 3.97 -9.95 -22.97
CA GLN A 29 5.24 -10.66 -22.77
C GLN A 29 5.69 -10.59 -21.31
N ILE A 30 5.56 -9.42 -20.66
CA ILE A 30 5.84 -9.25 -19.23
C ILE A 30 4.92 -10.14 -18.39
N GLN A 31 3.61 -10.19 -18.66
CA GLN A 31 2.68 -11.10 -17.97
C GLN A 31 3.12 -12.57 -18.11
N HIS A 32 3.54 -12.97 -19.30
CA HIS A 32 4.07 -14.32 -19.53
C HIS A 32 5.34 -14.58 -18.69
N ASN A 33 6.29 -13.67 -18.71
CA ASN A 33 7.53 -13.76 -17.96
C ASN A 33 7.27 -13.76 -16.44
N MET A 34 6.33 -12.95 -15.96
CA MET A 34 5.93 -12.96 -14.54
C MET A 34 5.45 -14.33 -14.09
N MET A 35 4.63 -15.01 -14.88
CA MET A 35 4.21 -16.38 -14.57
C MET A 35 5.36 -17.38 -14.63
N GLN A 36 6.27 -17.22 -15.61
CA GLN A 36 7.42 -18.09 -15.78
C GLN A 36 8.40 -18.00 -14.60
N TYR A 37 8.64 -16.80 -14.07
CA TYR A 37 9.61 -16.51 -13.03
C TYR A 37 9.00 -16.29 -11.64
N ALA A 38 7.69 -16.54 -11.46
CA ALA A 38 6.97 -16.31 -10.21
C ALA A 38 7.61 -16.99 -9.01
N ASP A 39 7.96 -18.29 -9.15
CA ASP A 39 8.58 -19.07 -8.09
C ASP A 39 9.99 -18.61 -7.77
N GLU A 40 10.74 -18.13 -8.75
CA GLU A 40 12.09 -17.59 -8.54
C GLU A 40 12.03 -16.28 -7.76
N LEU A 41 11.06 -15.40 -8.07
CA LEU A 41 10.79 -14.17 -7.31
C LEU A 41 10.41 -14.47 -5.85
N ALA A 42 9.45 -15.38 -5.67
CA ALA A 42 8.99 -15.76 -4.33
C ALA A 42 10.11 -16.39 -3.50
N ALA A 43 10.93 -17.25 -4.11
CA ALA A 43 12.05 -17.88 -3.44
C ALA A 43 13.15 -16.86 -3.06
N ALA A 44 13.44 -15.88 -3.92
CA ALA A 44 14.43 -14.85 -3.64
C ALA A 44 14.03 -13.97 -2.45
N ASP A 45 12.77 -13.53 -2.40
CA ASP A 45 12.22 -12.72 -1.30
C ASP A 45 12.13 -13.54 0.01
N GLY A 46 11.56 -14.75 -0.07
CA GLY A 46 11.41 -15.63 1.10
C GLY A 46 12.76 -16.07 1.69
N ASN A 47 13.72 -16.43 0.86
CA ASN A 47 15.05 -16.81 1.32
C ASN A 47 15.76 -15.66 2.04
N MET A 48 15.63 -14.42 1.55
CA MET A 48 16.21 -13.25 2.21
C MET A 48 15.61 -13.09 3.62
N LYS A 49 14.28 -13.09 3.74
CA LYS A 49 13.57 -12.90 5.01
C LYS A 49 13.82 -14.04 6.00
N ASN A 50 13.63 -15.28 5.56
CA ASN A 50 13.77 -16.48 6.41
C ASN A 50 15.23 -16.70 6.85
N THR A 51 16.21 -16.41 5.98
CA THR A 51 17.63 -16.46 6.36
C THR A 51 17.99 -15.42 7.40
N THR A 52 17.44 -14.19 7.27
CA THR A 52 17.67 -13.13 8.25
C THR A 52 17.11 -13.52 9.63
N LEU A 53 15.95 -14.17 9.65
CA LEU A 53 15.30 -14.62 10.89
C LEU A 53 15.91 -15.91 11.46
N GLY A 54 16.53 -16.74 10.65
CA GLY A 54 16.92 -18.11 11.03
C GLY A 54 15.72 -19.06 11.19
N GLU A 55 14.54 -18.67 10.73
CA GLU A 55 13.27 -19.39 10.83
C GLU A 55 12.50 -19.31 9.51
N ASP A 56 11.71 -20.36 9.19
CA ASP A 56 10.89 -20.43 7.97
C ASP A 56 9.46 -19.91 8.25
N LEU A 57 9.32 -18.59 8.34
CA LEU A 57 8.08 -17.89 8.65
C LEU A 57 7.36 -17.32 7.43
N TYR A 58 8.10 -16.99 6.38
CA TYR A 58 7.58 -16.41 5.15
C TYR A 58 7.31 -17.48 4.11
N SER A 59 6.04 -17.86 3.95
CA SER A 59 5.62 -18.94 3.06
C SER A 59 5.73 -18.56 1.58
N ARG A 60 5.81 -19.58 0.71
CA ARG A 60 5.81 -19.37 -0.74
C ARG A 60 4.61 -18.56 -1.22
N GLY A 61 3.41 -18.85 -0.72
CA GLY A 61 2.18 -18.15 -1.13
C GLY A 61 2.23 -16.68 -0.76
N TYR A 62 2.69 -16.36 0.46
CA TYR A 62 2.89 -14.97 0.88
C TYR A 62 3.89 -14.24 -0.03
N ASN A 63 5.04 -14.87 -0.31
CA ASN A 63 6.07 -14.23 -1.13
C ASN A 63 5.62 -14.05 -2.60
N LEU A 64 4.87 -14.98 -3.16
CA LEU A 64 4.22 -14.81 -4.47
C LEU A 64 3.29 -13.60 -4.49
N PHE A 65 2.44 -13.48 -3.46
CA PHE A 65 1.49 -12.38 -3.32
C PHE A 65 2.20 -11.05 -3.12
N SER A 66 3.21 -10.98 -2.25
CA SER A 66 3.90 -9.72 -1.90
C SER A 66 4.89 -9.22 -2.97
N THR A 67 5.38 -10.09 -3.84
CA THR A 67 6.31 -9.72 -4.93
C THR A 67 5.57 -9.53 -6.26
N GLY A 68 5.05 -10.62 -6.81
CA GLY A 68 4.44 -10.63 -8.14
C GLY A 68 3.02 -10.04 -8.18
N GLY A 69 2.26 -10.14 -7.08
CA GLY A 69 0.87 -9.68 -7.02
C GLY A 69 0.68 -8.20 -7.36
N PRO A 70 1.36 -7.26 -6.65
CA PRO A 70 1.19 -5.82 -6.90
C PRO A 70 1.60 -5.41 -8.32
N VAL A 71 2.76 -5.88 -8.80
CA VAL A 71 3.21 -5.62 -10.17
C VAL A 71 2.26 -6.22 -11.20
N GLY A 72 1.75 -7.44 -10.94
CA GLY A 72 0.76 -8.10 -11.78
C GLY A 72 -0.52 -7.30 -11.95
N ASN A 73 -1.03 -6.73 -10.88
CA ASN A 73 -2.18 -5.83 -10.90
C ASN A 73 -1.94 -4.60 -11.79
N MET A 74 -0.79 -3.94 -11.64
CA MET A 74 -0.43 -2.78 -12.44
C MET A 74 -0.27 -3.12 -13.93
N VAL A 75 0.36 -4.26 -14.23
CA VAL A 75 0.55 -4.74 -15.62
C VAL A 75 -0.79 -5.12 -16.24
N ALA A 76 -1.68 -5.80 -15.51
CA ALA A 76 -3.01 -6.14 -15.99
C ALA A 76 -3.86 -4.88 -16.28
N ALA A 77 -3.88 -3.92 -15.36
CA ALA A 77 -4.56 -2.64 -15.57
C ALA A 77 -3.96 -1.85 -16.75
N SER A 78 -2.64 -1.93 -16.96
CA SER A 78 -1.98 -1.34 -18.14
C SER A 78 -2.44 -2.01 -19.44
N VAL A 79 -2.62 -3.33 -19.45
CA VAL A 79 -3.18 -4.03 -20.62
C VAL A 79 -4.59 -3.51 -20.94
N GLU A 80 -5.47 -3.39 -19.95
CA GLU A 80 -6.83 -2.89 -20.11
C GLU A 80 -6.85 -1.43 -20.61
N LEU A 81 -6.00 -0.57 -20.04
CA LEU A 81 -5.82 0.81 -20.50
C LEU A 81 -5.41 0.86 -21.98
N TYR A 82 -4.35 0.15 -22.34
CA TYR A 82 -3.85 0.17 -23.72
C TYR A 82 -4.78 -0.53 -24.72
N GLU A 83 -5.57 -1.51 -24.31
CA GLU A 83 -6.66 -2.06 -25.12
C GLU A 83 -7.77 -1.04 -25.36
N SER A 84 -8.09 -0.19 -24.36
CA SER A 84 -9.05 0.90 -24.52
C SER A 84 -8.52 1.98 -25.46
N LEU A 85 -7.26 2.38 -25.28
CA LEU A 85 -6.58 3.33 -26.17
C LEU A 85 -6.50 2.81 -27.63
N ALA A 86 -6.29 1.51 -27.84
CA ALA A 86 -6.32 0.89 -29.16
C ALA A 86 -7.68 0.99 -29.85
N ARG A 87 -8.76 1.13 -29.09
CA ARG A 87 -10.12 1.40 -29.59
C ARG A 87 -10.43 2.89 -29.75
N GLY A 88 -9.47 3.76 -29.42
CA GLY A 88 -9.60 5.22 -29.50
C GLY A 88 -10.26 5.88 -28.26
N ASN A 89 -10.35 5.18 -27.14
CA ASN A 89 -11.01 5.69 -25.93
C ASN A 89 -10.09 5.65 -24.71
N MET A 90 -10.12 6.70 -23.88
CA MET A 90 -9.66 6.62 -22.50
C MET A 90 -10.73 5.92 -21.63
N PRO A 91 -10.34 5.09 -20.65
CA PRO A 91 -11.29 4.60 -19.66
C PRO A 91 -11.88 5.77 -18.87
N GLU A 92 -13.19 5.79 -18.68
CA GLU A 92 -13.90 6.88 -17.98
C GLU A 92 -14.10 6.58 -16.48
N ALA A 93 -14.27 7.64 -15.70
CA ALA A 93 -14.75 7.51 -14.32
C ALA A 93 -16.18 6.93 -14.31
N LEU A 94 -16.53 6.22 -13.24
CA LEU A 94 -17.88 5.68 -13.05
C LEU A 94 -18.88 6.77 -12.68
N GLU A 95 -18.41 7.76 -11.92
CA GLU A 95 -19.19 8.89 -11.43
C GLU A 95 -18.26 10.04 -11.06
N ILE A 96 -18.67 11.27 -11.29
CA ILE A 96 -17.98 12.50 -10.86
C ILE A 96 -18.99 13.36 -10.12
N THR A 97 -18.68 13.74 -8.88
CA THR A 97 -19.53 14.58 -8.03
C THR A 97 -18.69 15.72 -7.46
N GLN A 98 -19.18 16.95 -7.54
CA GLN A 98 -18.54 18.09 -6.88
C GLN A 98 -18.81 18.04 -5.37
N VAL A 99 -17.75 18.12 -4.57
CA VAL A 99 -17.80 18.07 -3.10
C VAL A 99 -17.73 19.47 -2.49
N SER A 100 -16.89 20.33 -3.08
CA SER A 100 -16.77 21.75 -2.75
C SER A 100 -16.45 22.55 -4.01
N ASP A 101 -16.25 23.86 -3.87
CA ASP A 101 -15.94 24.73 -5.03
C ASP A 101 -14.68 24.28 -5.79
N GLU A 102 -13.72 23.66 -5.09
CA GLU A 102 -12.41 23.28 -5.64
C GLU A 102 -12.17 21.76 -5.65
N ILE A 103 -13.03 20.93 -5.05
CA ILE A 103 -12.81 19.50 -4.86
C ILE A 103 -13.91 18.67 -5.51
N TYR A 104 -13.50 17.69 -6.30
CA TYR A 104 -14.36 16.69 -6.91
C TYR A 104 -14.09 15.30 -6.35
N ASP A 105 -15.14 14.52 -6.23
CA ASP A 105 -15.12 13.10 -5.92
C ASP A 105 -15.29 12.30 -7.20
N VAL A 106 -14.28 11.53 -7.56
CA VAL A 106 -14.22 10.76 -8.81
C VAL A 106 -14.23 9.28 -8.45
N LYS A 107 -15.35 8.60 -8.68
CA LYS A 107 -15.47 7.16 -8.46
C LYS A 107 -14.78 6.40 -9.59
N VAL A 108 -13.77 5.61 -9.25
CA VAL A 108 -12.90 4.93 -10.23
C VAL A 108 -12.91 3.40 -10.14
N PHE A 109 -13.41 2.81 -9.08
CA PHE A 109 -13.45 1.35 -8.88
C PHE A 109 -14.80 0.92 -8.29
N PRO A 110 -15.33 -0.27 -8.66
CA PRO A 110 -14.85 -1.26 -9.64
C PRO A 110 -15.25 -0.93 -11.09
N GLN A 111 -14.34 -1.06 -12.04
CA GLN A 111 -14.55 -0.72 -13.45
C GLN A 111 -15.22 -1.87 -14.24
N THR A 112 -14.64 -3.05 -14.18
CA THR A 112 -15.05 -4.19 -14.99
C THR A 112 -16.20 -4.98 -14.36
N ARG A 113 -16.88 -5.81 -15.15
CA ARG A 113 -17.92 -6.73 -14.65
C ARG A 113 -17.36 -7.75 -13.65
N THR A 114 -16.13 -8.19 -13.87
CA THR A 114 -15.46 -9.14 -12.98
C THR A 114 -15.11 -8.49 -11.64
N GLU A 115 -14.57 -7.28 -11.68
CA GLU A 115 -14.32 -6.52 -10.46
C GLU A 115 -15.60 -6.24 -9.67
N LYS A 116 -16.70 -5.85 -10.33
CA LYS A 116 -18.02 -5.67 -9.69
C LYS A 116 -18.51 -6.93 -8.98
N LEU A 117 -18.22 -8.10 -9.56
CA LEU A 117 -18.57 -9.38 -8.92
C LEU A 117 -17.68 -9.69 -7.71
N MET A 118 -16.37 -9.39 -7.80
CA MET A 118 -15.40 -9.73 -6.76
C MET A 118 -15.36 -8.70 -5.63
N ALA A 119 -15.51 -7.42 -5.95
CA ALA A 119 -15.43 -6.32 -5.00
C ALA A 119 -16.58 -6.31 -3.96
N GLY A 120 -17.69 -6.99 -4.23
CA GLY A 120 -18.84 -6.92 -3.33
C GLY A 120 -19.37 -5.50 -3.19
N LYS A 121 -19.20 -4.89 -1.99
CA LYS A 121 -19.54 -3.49 -1.73
C LYS A 121 -18.35 -2.54 -1.77
N GLN A 122 -17.15 -3.07 -2.01
CA GLN A 122 -15.95 -2.23 -2.06
C GLN A 122 -15.99 -1.28 -3.25
N HIS A 123 -15.63 -0.03 -3.02
CA HIS A 123 -15.54 0.98 -4.07
C HIS A 123 -14.44 2.00 -3.79
N GLY A 124 -13.79 2.47 -4.84
CA GLY A 124 -12.64 3.38 -4.77
C GLY A 124 -12.90 4.72 -5.41
N HIS A 125 -12.41 5.77 -4.79
CA HIS A 125 -12.61 7.16 -5.16
C HIS A 125 -11.31 7.94 -5.14
N LEU A 126 -11.17 8.89 -6.05
CA LEU A 126 -10.14 9.92 -6.03
C LEU A 126 -10.76 11.25 -5.60
N ARG A 127 -10.08 11.99 -4.73
CA ARG A 127 -10.35 13.42 -4.53
C ARG A 127 -9.43 14.20 -5.45
N VAL A 128 -10.02 14.97 -6.35
CA VAL A 128 -9.32 15.72 -7.39
C VAL A 128 -9.53 17.21 -7.14
N LYS A 129 -8.44 17.99 -7.16
CA LYS A 129 -8.51 19.46 -7.12
C LYS A 129 -8.89 19.97 -8.52
N ASP A 130 -9.76 20.96 -8.53
CA ASP A 130 -10.30 21.55 -9.74
C ASP A 130 -11.14 20.57 -10.60
N GLU A 131 -11.61 21.00 -11.78
CA GLU A 131 -12.38 20.18 -12.68
C GLU A 131 -11.56 18.95 -13.13
N PRO A 132 -12.07 17.72 -12.94
CA PRO A 132 -11.32 16.51 -13.25
C PRO A 132 -10.92 16.40 -14.71
N LYS A 133 -9.63 16.27 -14.95
CA LYS A 133 -9.04 16.14 -16.28
C LYS A 133 -8.20 14.87 -16.36
N GLN A 134 -8.38 14.12 -17.45
CA GLN A 134 -7.55 12.95 -17.79
C GLN A 134 -6.58 13.29 -18.91
N VAL A 135 -5.34 12.78 -18.81
CA VAL A 135 -4.32 12.91 -19.86
C VAL A 135 -3.89 11.53 -20.31
N SER A 136 -4.07 11.25 -21.59
CA SER A 136 -3.60 9.99 -22.16
C SER A 136 -2.09 9.81 -21.94
N PRO A 137 -1.61 8.62 -21.55
CA PRO A 137 -0.17 8.36 -21.50
C PRO A 137 0.53 8.67 -22.83
N MET A 138 -0.16 8.46 -23.96
CA MET A 138 0.42 8.72 -25.29
C MET A 138 0.65 10.20 -25.60
N ASP A 139 0.02 11.10 -24.85
CA ASP A 139 0.15 12.56 -24.99
C ASP A 139 1.17 13.16 -24.01
N LYS A 140 1.67 12.35 -23.06
CA LYS A 140 2.70 12.79 -22.11
C LYS A 140 4.08 12.84 -22.78
N PRO A 141 4.92 13.85 -22.47
CA PRO A 141 6.22 14.04 -23.09
C PRO A 141 7.21 12.91 -22.74
N ALA A 142 8.20 12.70 -23.59
CA ALA A 142 9.34 11.83 -23.31
C ALA A 142 10.14 12.32 -22.10
N GLY A 143 10.93 11.43 -21.50
CA GLY A 143 11.81 11.74 -20.39
C GLY A 143 12.29 10.48 -19.69
N VAL A 144 13.10 10.65 -18.64
CA VAL A 144 13.63 9.57 -17.81
C VAL A 144 13.23 9.77 -16.36
N ILE A 145 12.61 8.75 -15.77
CA ILE A 145 12.40 8.69 -14.32
C ILE A 145 13.39 7.73 -13.70
N ALA A 146 14.09 8.18 -12.66
CA ALA A 146 14.87 7.30 -11.81
C ALA A 146 14.00 6.76 -10.67
N VAL A 147 13.77 5.46 -10.65
CA VAL A 147 12.99 4.77 -9.60
C VAL A 147 13.93 4.13 -8.61
N LEU A 148 13.88 4.57 -7.37
CA LEU A 148 14.69 4.09 -6.25
C LEU A 148 13.80 3.20 -5.37
N GLY A 149 13.92 1.89 -5.55
CA GLY A 149 13.00 0.90 -4.97
C GLY A 149 13.13 0.73 -3.46
N ALA A 150 12.04 0.28 -2.85
CA ALA A 150 11.89 -0.01 -1.43
C ALA A 150 12.67 -1.28 -0.99
N GLY A 151 12.96 -1.35 0.31
CA GLY A 151 13.62 -2.52 0.91
C GLY A 151 12.66 -3.57 1.46
N ASN A 152 11.46 -3.19 1.83
CA ASN A 152 10.50 -4.05 2.53
C ASN A 152 9.67 -4.95 1.60
N PHE A 153 9.41 -4.51 0.37
CA PHE A 153 8.76 -5.29 -0.68
C PHE A 153 9.58 -5.26 -1.95
N SER A 154 9.82 -6.42 -2.54
CA SER A 154 10.41 -6.54 -3.87
C SER A 154 9.33 -6.46 -4.95
N SER A 155 8.69 -5.30 -5.05
CA SER A 155 7.55 -5.04 -5.93
C SER A 155 7.68 -3.67 -6.59
N PRO A 156 8.41 -3.55 -7.73
CA PRO A 156 8.69 -2.27 -8.37
C PRO A 156 7.50 -1.74 -9.18
N LEU A 157 6.36 -1.45 -8.54
CA LEU A 157 5.18 -0.96 -9.25
C LEU A 157 5.31 0.49 -9.73
N GLU A 158 6.11 1.32 -9.06
CA GLU A 158 6.42 2.68 -9.52
C GLU A 158 7.10 2.66 -10.90
N MET A 159 7.86 1.60 -11.18
CA MET A 159 8.48 1.38 -12.50
C MET A 159 7.41 1.16 -13.59
N VAL A 160 6.36 0.37 -13.31
CA VAL A 160 5.25 0.16 -14.25
C VAL A 160 4.49 1.46 -14.47
N ASN A 161 4.22 2.21 -13.39
CA ASN A 161 3.59 3.53 -13.46
C ASN A 161 4.39 4.48 -14.36
N ALA A 162 5.69 4.63 -14.11
CA ALA A 162 6.56 5.52 -14.87
C ALA A 162 6.63 5.15 -16.36
N LEU A 163 6.75 3.84 -16.67
CA LEU A 163 6.84 3.34 -18.05
C LEU A 163 5.53 3.53 -18.82
N PHE A 164 4.42 3.05 -18.27
CA PHE A 164 3.18 2.89 -19.04
C PHE A 164 2.15 3.99 -18.79
N TRP A 165 2.18 4.66 -17.63
CA TRP A 165 1.20 5.72 -17.30
C TRP A 165 1.80 7.11 -17.40
N GLU A 166 3.12 7.26 -17.14
CA GLU A 166 3.84 8.53 -17.31
C GLU A 166 4.60 8.66 -18.64
N ASN A 167 4.60 7.61 -19.47
CA ASN A 167 5.29 7.61 -20.78
C ASN A 167 6.81 7.88 -20.68
N LYS A 168 7.46 7.49 -19.59
CA LYS A 168 8.88 7.73 -19.36
C LYS A 168 9.71 6.46 -19.54
N ALA A 169 10.93 6.60 -20.02
CA ALA A 169 11.94 5.57 -19.84
C ALA A 169 12.39 5.55 -18.36
N VAL A 170 12.86 4.41 -17.87
CA VAL A 170 13.14 4.23 -16.44
C VAL A 170 14.56 3.75 -16.21
N ILE A 171 15.25 4.38 -15.25
CA ILE A 171 16.38 3.77 -14.54
C ILE A 171 15.85 3.22 -13.22
N PHE A 172 15.90 1.89 -13.05
CA PHE A 172 15.53 1.25 -11.80
C PHE A 172 16.76 0.91 -10.98
N LYS A 173 16.82 1.45 -9.77
CA LYS A 173 17.84 1.13 -8.76
C LYS A 173 17.16 0.37 -7.62
N PRO A 174 17.39 -0.95 -7.46
CA PRO A 174 16.80 -1.73 -6.39
C PRO A 174 17.38 -1.34 -5.02
N HIS A 175 16.69 -1.71 -3.96
CA HIS A 175 17.25 -1.69 -2.61
C HIS A 175 18.23 -2.86 -2.43
N HIS A 176 19.29 -2.68 -1.64
CA HIS A 176 20.32 -3.70 -1.43
C HIS A 176 19.77 -5.03 -0.86
N LEU A 177 18.71 -4.99 -0.05
CA LEU A 177 18.02 -6.18 0.46
C LEU A 177 17.40 -7.03 -0.65
N ASN A 178 16.99 -6.42 -1.75
CA ASN A 178 16.27 -7.06 -2.86
C ASN A 178 17.17 -7.49 -4.02
N LYS A 179 18.48 -7.53 -3.82
CA LYS A 179 19.45 -7.84 -4.88
C LYS A 179 19.19 -9.18 -5.58
N ALA A 180 18.76 -10.21 -4.85
CA ALA A 180 18.43 -11.51 -5.44
C ALA A 180 17.15 -11.44 -6.31
N SER A 181 16.11 -10.75 -5.83
CA SER A 181 14.87 -10.55 -6.58
C SER A 181 15.06 -9.64 -7.80
N ASP A 182 15.99 -8.67 -7.72
CA ASP A 182 16.34 -7.78 -8.84
C ASP A 182 16.82 -8.56 -10.06
N ALA A 183 17.68 -9.57 -9.86
CA ALA A 183 18.15 -10.43 -10.96
C ALA A 183 16.99 -11.14 -11.67
N THR A 184 15.93 -11.48 -10.96
CA THR A 184 14.73 -12.09 -11.55
C THR A 184 13.82 -11.03 -12.20
N TRP A 185 13.69 -9.85 -11.62
CA TRP A 185 12.97 -8.74 -12.26
C TRP A 185 13.61 -8.33 -13.59
N GLN A 186 14.93 -8.38 -13.72
CA GLN A 186 15.62 -8.16 -15.00
C GLN A 186 15.18 -9.18 -16.08
N LYS A 187 14.94 -10.44 -15.71
CA LYS A 187 14.41 -11.46 -16.64
C LYS A 187 12.94 -11.17 -17.01
N VAL A 188 12.14 -10.78 -16.03
CA VAL A 188 10.71 -10.44 -16.25
C VAL A 188 10.58 -9.26 -17.23
N PHE A 189 11.36 -8.21 -17.03
CA PHE A 189 11.29 -6.99 -17.80
C PHE A 189 12.29 -6.91 -18.97
N ALA A 190 12.98 -8.02 -19.30
CA ALA A 190 13.95 -8.08 -20.40
C ALA A 190 13.45 -7.45 -21.72
N PRO A 191 12.17 -7.62 -22.15
CA PRO A 191 11.67 -6.98 -23.37
C PRO A 191 11.75 -5.45 -23.38
N LEU A 192 11.65 -4.80 -22.21
CA LEU A 192 11.79 -3.34 -22.08
C LEU A 192 13.26 -2.90 -22.05
N VAL A 193 14.12 -3.73 -21.48
CA VAL A 193 15.58 -3.50 -21.50
C VAL A 193 16.12 -3.56 -22.93
N GLU A 194 15.70 -4.54 -23.70
CA GLU A 194 16.12 -4.75 -25.09
C GLU A 194 15.82 -3.55 -26.00
N ILE A 195 14.72 -2.83 -25.76
CA ILE A 195 14.34 -1.66 -26.56
C ILE A 195 14.80 -0.33 -25.95
N GLY A 196 15.55 -0.35 -24.86
CA GLY A 196 16.03 0.86 -24.17
C GLY A 196 14.94 1.66 -23.45
N ALA A 197 13.84 1.04 -23.08
CA ALA A 197 12.82 1.68 -22.24
C ALA A 197 13.14 1.57 -20.75
N LEU A 198 13.93 0.59 -20.36
CA LEU A 198 14.29 0.30 -18.98
C LEU A 198 15.78 -0.05 -18.86
N ALA A 199 16.41 0.45 -17.82
CA ALA A 199 17.78 0.05 -17.43
C ALA A 199 17.83 -0.21 -15.92
N PHE A 200 18.56 -1.25 -15.51
CA PHE A 200 18.79 -1.59 -14.11
C PHE A 200 20.14 -1.08 -13.64
N CYS A 201 20.13 -0.25 -12.61
CA CYS A 201 21.32 0.32 -11.99
C CYS A 201 21.77 -0.51 -10.79
N ASP A 202 23.06 -0.45 -10.45
CA ASP A 202 23.60 -1.09 -9.26
C ASP A 202 22.99 -0.51 -7.98
N ALA A 203 22.61 -1.39 -7.06
CA ALA A 203 21.96 -1.04 -5.78
C ALA A 203 22.80 -0.07 -4.92
N GLU A 204 24.13 -0.13 -5.01
CA GLU A 204 25.05 0.66 -4.19
C GLU A 204 25.29 2.10 -4.72
N GLN A 205 24.86 2.41 -5.94
CA GLN A 205 25.21 3.66 -6.62
C GLN A 205 24.08 4.69 -6.72
N GLY A 206 23.13 4.66 -5.79
CA GLY A 206 21.95 5.56 -5.84
C GLY A 206 22.30 7.06 -5.75
N ARG A 207 23.34 7.45 -5.04
CA ARG A 207 23.77 8.86 -4.92
C ARG A 207 24.25 9.46 -6.24
N GLU A 208 24.88 8.67 -7.10
CA GLU A 208 25.38 9.16 -8.38
C GLU A 208 24.22 9.52 -9.32
N LEU A 209 23.04 8.91 -9.17
CA LEU A 209 21.85 9.24 -9.98
C LEU A 209 21.43 10.70 -9.80
N THR A 210 21.54 11.26 -8.60
CA THR A 210 21.13 12.66 -8.33
C THR A 210 21.99 13.71 -9.00
N THR A 211 23.13 13.31 -9.54
CA THR A 211 24.08 14.19 -10.24
C THR A 211 24.07 14.01 -11.76
N LEU A 212 23.24 13.13 -12.29
CA LEU A 212 23.18 12.86 -13.73
C LEU A 212 22.22 13.79 -14.45
N ASP A 213 22.68 14.34 -15.57
CA ASP A 213 21.84 15.06 -16.52
C ASP A 213 20.86 14.10 -17.22
N GLY A 214 19.69 14.62 -17.61
CA GLY A 214 18.70 13.90 -18.39
C GLY A 214 17.64 13.14 -17.59
N ILE A 215 17.77 13.08 -16.25
CA ILE A 215 16.70 12.58 -15.35
C ILE A 215 15.68 13.70 -15.16
N THR A 216 14.39 13.41 -15.46
CA THR A 216 13.30 14.40 -15.40
C THR A 216 12.49 14.32 -14.11
N ALA A 217 12.54 13.19 -13.38
CA ALA A 217 11.95 13.02 -12.06
C ALA A 217 12.59 11.86 -11.32
N PHE A 218 12.48 11.87 -9.99
CA PHE A 218 12.80 10.76 -9.10
C PHE A 218 11.52 10.19 -8.48
N TYR A 219 11.42 8.88 -8.43
CA TYR A 219 10.47 8.16 -7.60
C TYR A 219 11.25 7.41 -6.52
N PHE A 220 10.94 7.67 -5.27
CA PHE A 220 11.68 7.12 -4.13
C PHE A 220 10.73 6.55 -3.08
N THR A 221 10.98 5.31 -2.65
CA THR A 221 10.30 4.70 -1.51
C THR A 221 11.35 4.34 -0.45
N GLY A 222 11.19 4.91 0.75
CA GLY A 222 12.14 4.69 1.85
C GLY A 222 12.03 5.74 2.96
N GLY A 223 13.08 5.87 3.78
CA GLY A 223 13.06 6.79 4.93
C GLY A 223 13.14 8.27 4.54
N THR A 224 12.45 9.12 5.29
CA THR A 224 12.36 10.57 5.11
C THR A 224 13.73 11.26 5.03
N THR A 225 14.69 10.80 5.83
CA THR A 225 16.08 11.32 5.79
C THR A 225 16.72 11.14 4.41
N SER A 226 16.48 10.00 3.76
CA SER A 226 17.02 9.75 2.42
C SER A 226 16.31 10.59 1.36
N ALA A 227 15.00 10.76 1.46
CA ALA A 227 14.22 11.63 0.56
C ALA A 227 14.71 13.09 0.65
N LYS A 228 14.88 13.62 1.86
CA LYS A 228 15.43 14.95 2.09
C LYS A 228 16.87 15.10 1.56
N ALA A 229 17.68 14.05 1.65
CA ALA A 229 19.04 14.04 1.07
C ALA A 229 19.02 14.10 -0.47
N ILE A 230 18.06 13.42 -1.13
CA ILE A 230 17.86 13.52 -2.58
C ILE A 230 17.49 14.95 -2.95
N MET A 231 16.50 15.56 -2.28
CA MET A 231 16.09 16.95 -2.53
C MET A 231 17.18 18.00 -2.29
N ALA A 232 18.10 17.71 -1.37
CA ALA A 232 19.25 18.58 -1.14
C ALA A 232 20.34 18.44 -2.23
N ALA A 233 20.36 17.31 -2.95
CA ALA A 233 21.38 17.02 -3.96
C ALA A 233 20.96 17.45 -5.38
N THR A 234 19.66 17.64 -5.64
CA THR A 234 19.14 18.00 -6.97
C THR A 234 17.86 18.81 -6.88
N ASP A 235 17.62 19.68 -7.86
CA ASP A 235 16.35 20.38 -8.05
C ASP A 235 15.35 19.59 -8.93
N THR A 236 15.73 18.38 -9.38
CA THR A 236 14.85 17.49 -10.15
C THR A 236 13.65 17.07 -9.29
N PRO A 237 12.41 17.14 -9.82
CA PRO A 237 11.21 16.76 -9.09
C PRO A 237 11.30 15.38 -8.44
N LEU A 238 10.86 15.30 -7.19
CA LEU A 238 10.84 14.07 -6.41
C LEU A 238 9.39 13.70 -6.05
N VAL A 239 8.97 12.51 -6.40
CA VAL A 239 7.81 11.83 -5.80
C VAL A 239 8.36 10.83 -4.80
N SER A 240 8.01 10.99 -3.53
CA SER A 240 8.55 10.15 -2.46
C SER A 240 7.45 9.61 -1.55
N GLU A 241 7.60 8.34 -1.17
CA GLU A 241 6.78 7.64 -0.18
C GLU A 241 7.67 7.25 0.99
N CYS A 242 7.41 7.81 2.18
CA CYS A 242 8.32 7.72 3.31
C CYS A 242 7.72 7.06 4.57
N GLY A 243 6.50 6.56 4.50
CA GLY A 243 5.84 5.94 5.66
C GLY A 243 5.25 6.96 6.63
N GLY A 244 5.27 6.66 7.92
CA GLY A 244 4.71 7.48 9.00
C GLY A 244 3.98 6.64 10.05
N ASN A 245 3.39 7.33 11.03
CA ASN A 245 2.50 6.71 12.01
C ASN A 245 1.06 6.78 11.50
N ASN A 246 0.57 5.72 10.88
CA ASN A 246 -0.77 5.68 10.31
C ASN A 246 -1.81 5.37 11.40
N PRO A 247 -2.87 6.20 11.55
CA PRO A 247 -3.94 5.92 12.50
C PRO A 247 -4.90 4.83 12.02
N CYS A 248 -5.47 4.11 13.00
CA CYS A 248 -6.72 3.39 12.87
C CYS A 248 -7.77 4.08 13.76
N ILE A 249 -8.63 4.88 13.17
CA ILE A 249 -9.70 5.61 13.86
C ILE A 249 -10.86 4.66 14.09
N VAL A 250 -11.12 4.31 15.36
CA VAL A 250 -12.16 3.36 15.77
C VAL A 250 -13.38 4.15 16.23
N VAL A 251 -14.34 4.35 15.34
CA VAL A 251 -15.50 5.20 15.59
C VAL A 251 -16.51 4.48 16.48
N PRO A 252 -16.86 5.02 17.66
CA PRO A 252 -17.91 4.47 18.50
C PRO A 252 -19.24 4.42 17.75
N GLY A 253 -19.90 3.25 17.76
CA GLY A 253 -21.17 3.06 17.07
C GLY A 253 -22.36 3.59 17.86
N ASP A 254 -23.46 3.94 17.18
CA ASP A 254 -24.77 4.24 17.77
C ASP A 254 -25.40 3.00 18.43
N ARG A 255 -24.84 1.84 18.13
CA ARG A 255 -25.16 0.55 18.76
C ARG A 255 -23.89 -0.14 19.23
N PRO A 256 -24.00 -1.02 20.23
CA PRO A 256 -22.89 -1.90 20.56
C PRO A 256 -22.50 -2.78 19.37
N TRP A 257 -21.20 -2.94 19.14
CA TRP A 257 -20.70 -3.97 18.22
C TRP A 257 -20.89 -5.34 18.82
N THR A 258 -21.29 -6.31 18.03
CA THR A 258 -21.39 -7.70 18.46
C THR A 258 -20.00 -8.28 18.73
N GLU A 259 -19.92 -9.36 19.51
CA GLU A 259 -18.64 -10.07 19.75
C GLU A 259 -17.96 -10.49 18.43
N LYS A 260 -18.77 -10.90 17.43
CA LYS A 260 -18.26 -11.26 16.12
C LYS A 260 -17.67 -10.06 15.39
N GLU A 261 -18.28 -8.89 15.49
CA GLU A 261 -17.76 -7.65 14.89
C GLU A 261 -16.48 -7.19 15.59
N LEU A 262 -16.46 -7.17 16.94
CA LEU A 262 -15.26 -6.85 17.71
C LEU A 262 -14.09 -7.75 17.32
N LYS A 263 -14.32 -9.06 17.29
CA LYS A 263 -13.34 -10.05 16.87
C LYS A 263 -12.84 -9.79 15.46
N HIS A 264 -13.75 -9.60 14.50
CA HIS A 264 -13.41 -9.39 13.09
C HIS A 264 -12.54 -8.14 12.88
N GLN A 265 -12.90 -7.01 13.52
CA GLN A 265 -12.12 -5.79 13.41
C GLN A 265 -10.76 -5.92 14.10
N ALA A 266 -10.70 -6.58 15.25
CA ALA A 266 -9.44 -6.86 15.94
C ALA A 266 -8.51 -7.75 15.10
N GLU A 267 -9.02 -8.83 14.51
CA GLU A 267 -8.27 -9.70 13.60
C GLU A 267 -7.76 -8.93 12.37
N LYS A 268 -8.55 -8.00 11.81
CA LYS A 268 -8.16 -7.13 10.68
C LYS A 268 -7.00 -6.21 11.07
N VAL A 269 -7.10 -5.50 12.18
CA VAL A 269 -6.06 -4.61 12.69
C VAL A 269 -4.77 -5.37 12.98
N VAL A 270 -4.85 -6.48 13.70
CA VAL A 270 -3.69 -7.30 14.06
C VAL A 270 -3.05 -7.94 12.83
N SER A 271 -3.86 -8.44 11.89
CA SER A 271 -3.34 -8.98 10.62
C SER A 271 -2.52 -7.93 9.88
N LEU A 272 -3.01 -6.68 9.83
CA LEU A 272 -2.28 -5.56 9.23
C LEU A 272 -0.99 -5.22 10.00
N ALA A 273 -1.05 -5.17 11.34
CA ALA A 273 0.10 -4.85 12.18
C ALA A 273 1.24 -5.89 12.08
N LYS A 274 0.89 -7.18 11.88
CA LYS A 274 1.85 -8.31 11.76
C LYS A 274 2.33 -8.56 10.34
N MET A 275 1.55 -8.17 9.32
CA MET A 275 1.89 -8.40 7.92
C MET A 275 3.29 -7.91 7.60
N ASN A 276 4.08 -8.74 6.91
CA ASN A 276 5.49 -8.48 6.57
C ASN A 276 6.39 -8.19 7.79
N GLY A 277 6.07 -8.77 8.96
CA GLY A 277 6.80 -8.51 10.20
C GLY A 277 6.67 -7.06 10.69
N GLY A 278 5.61 -6.37 10.29
CA GLY A 278 5.37 -4.96 10.56
C GLY A 278 6.12 -3.99 9.64
N ALA A 279 7.01 -4.48 8.76
CA ALA A 279 7.73 -3.65 7.78
C ALA A 279 6.81 -3.32 6.58
N ASN A 280 5.83 -2.46 6.81
CA ASN A 280 4.80 -2.06 5.85
C ASN A 280 4.42 -0.59 6.08
N CYS A 281 4.71 0.27 5.10
CA CYS A 281 4.44 1.70 5.15
C CYS A 281 2.95 2.05 5.31
N GLY A 282 2.03 1.23 4.80
CA GLY A 282 0.58 1.39 4.96
C GLY A 282 0.00 0.77 6.25
N ARG A 283 0.85 0.27 7.16
CA ARG A 283 0.42 -0.35 8.41
C ARG A 283 -0.18 0.68 9.35
N ALA A 284 -1.37 0.41 9.89
CA ALA A 284 -1.87 1.18 11.03
C ALA A 284 -1.01 0.87 12.26
N GLN A 285 -0.48 1.92 12.89
CA GLN A 285 0.33 1.81 14.10
C GLN A 285 -0.46 2.26 15.34
N THR A 286 -1.16 3.39 15.28
CA THR A 286 -1.89 3.96 16.41
C THR A 286 -3.39 3.71 16.29
N LEU A 287 -3.95 2.98 17.24
CA LEU A 287 -5.40 2.92 17.44
C LEU A 287 -5.87 4.22 18.09
N VAL A 288 -6.81 4.91 17.47
CA VAL A 288 -7.45 6.10 18.04
C VAL A 288 -8.83 5.70 18.53
N THR A 289 -9.04 5.74 19.84
CA THR A 289 -10.30 5.34 20.51
C THR A 289 -10.86 6.47 21.36
N SER A 290 -12.04 6.30 21.94
CA SER A 290 -12.58 7.21 22.97
C SER A 290 -12.50 6.57 24.35
N LYS A 291 -12.00 7.32 25.37
CA LYS A 291 -12.03 6.88 26.77
C LYS A 291 -13.45 6.57 27.26
N GLN A 292 -14.44 7.23 26.69
CA GLN A 292 -15.85 7.10 27.06
C GLN A 292 -16.59 6.01 26.25
N TRP A 293 -15.90 5.30 25.36
CA TRP A 293 -16.51 4.19 24.63
C TRP A 293 -16.62 2.94 25.52
N GLU A 294 -17.85 2.52 25.79
CA GLU A 294 -18.13 1.41 26.71
C GLU A 294 -17.47 0.09 26.28
N GLN A 295 -17.29 -0.13 24.98
CA GLN A 295 -16.68 -1.36 24.45
C GLN A 295 -15.18 -1.26 24.22
N ARG A 296 -14.51 -0.14 24.57
CA ARG A 296 -13.06 0.03 24.41
C ARG A 296 -12.27 -1.13 25.02
N GLY A 297 -12.58 -1.48 26.28
CA GLY A 297 -11.94 -2.60 26.97
C GLY A 297 -12.12 -3.93 26.23
N ALA A 298 -13.36 -4.25 25.83
CA ALA A 298 -13.67 -5.46 25.07
C ALA A 298 -12.96 -5.50 23.69
N PHE A 299 -12.81 -4.35 23.03
CA PHE A 299 -12.05 -4.28 21.78
C PHE A 299 -10.56 -4.50 21.98
N LEU A 300 -9.94 -3.93 23.03
CA LEU A 300 -8.54 -4.18 23.37
C LEU A 300 -8.30 -5.65 23.76
N ASP A 301 -9.25 -6.28 24.46
CA ASP A 301 -9.17 -7.72 24.75
C ASP A 301 -9.28 -8.56 23.48
N ALA A 302 -10.11 -8.16 22.52
CA ALA A 302 -10.17 -8.79 21.21
C ALA A 302 -8.85 -8.62 20.41
N ILE A 303 -8.16 -7.47 20.50
CA ILE A 303 -6.82 -7.23 19.94
C ILE A 303 -5.79 -8.19 20.56
N ARG A 304 -5.79 -8.36 21.90
CA ARG A 304 -4.91 -9.31 22.59
C ARG A 304 -5.13 -10.74 22.08
N GLN A 305 -6.40 -11.15 22.03
CA GLN A 305 -6.74 -12.49 21.52
C GLN A 305 -6.37 -12.67 20.04
N ALA A 306 -6.68 -11.70 19.20
CA ALA A 306 -6.30 -11.72 17.78
C ALA A 306 -4.78 -11.82 17.59
N SER A 307 -3.97 -11.19 18.47
CA SER A 307 -2.51 -11.26 18.42
C SER A 307 -1.98 -12.67 18.66
N VAL A 308 -2.69 -13.46 19.46
CA VAL A 308 -2.39 -14.88 19.68
C VAL A 308 -2.87 -15.74 18.52
N ASP A 309 -4.06 -15.48 18.00
CA ASP A 309 -4.74 -16.32 17.01
C ASP A 309 -4.26 -16.12 15.57
N THR A 310 -3.76 -14.93 15.21
CA THR A 310 -3.14 -14.70 13.91
C THR A 310 -1.78 -15.39 13.86
N PHE A 311 -1.48 -16.07 12.74
CA PHE A 311 -0.22 -16.78 12.59
C PHE A 311 1.00 -15.84 12.60
N ALA A 312 2.16 -16.39 12.97
CA ALA A 312 3.38 -15.64 13.15
C ALA A 312 3.94 -15.10 11.83
N PHE A 313 4.37 -13.84 11.87
CA PHE A 313 5.35 -13.25 10.97
C PHE A 313 6.58 -12.83 11.78
N GLY A 314 7.76 -12.92 11.18
CA GLY A 314 8.99 -12.47 11.84
C GLY A 314 9.36 -11.04 11.46
N THR A 315 9.74 -10.23 12.43
CA THR A 315 10.33 -8.91 12.20
C THR A 315 11.76 -9.09 11.69
N TYR A 316 11.97 -8.86 10.39
CA TYR A 316 13.24 -9.11 9.70
C TYR A 316 13.96 -7.84 9.23
N TYR A 317 13.24 -6.70 9.18
CA TYR A 317 13.77 -5.49 8.56
C TYR A 317 14.94 -4.91 9.39
N PRO A 318 16.05 -4.53 8.73
CA PRO A 318 17.24 -4.06 9.45
C PRO A 318 16.96 -2.84 10.34
N GLY A 319 17.40 -2.91 11.60
CA GLY A 319 17.25 -1.85 12.59
C GLY A 319 15.95 -1.91 13.39
N SER A 320 15.02 -2.82 13.06
CA SER A 320 13.77 -2.99 13.81
C SER A 320 13.99 -3.39 15.28
N ASP A 321 15.06 -4.11 15.58
CA ASP A 321 15.51 -4.44 16.94
C ASP A 321 15.73 -3.18 17.78
N LYS A 322 16.49 -2.22 17.26
CA LYS A 322 16.77 -0.94 17.95
C LYS A 322 15.51 -0.08 18.10
N VAL A 323 14.65 -0.08 17.09
CA VAL A 323 13.36 0.62 17.18
C VAL A 323 12.50 0.01 18.28
N ARG A 324 12.39 -1.34 18.32
CA ARG A 324 11.66 -2.06 19.37
C ARG A 324 12.23 -1.76 20.75
N GLU A 325 13.55 -1.80 20.91
CA GLU A 325 14.22 -1.44 22.17
C GLU A 325 13.87 -0.01 22.61
N SER A 326 13.87 0.97 21.71
CA SER A 326 13.52 2.36 22.05
C SER A 326 12.06 2.50 22.50
N PHE A 327 11.11 1.82 21.84
CA PHE A 327 9.72 1.80 22.29
C PHE A 327 9.55 1.15 23.66
N LEU A 328 10.22 0.01 23.91
CA LEU A 328 10.15 -0.67 25.21
C LEU A 328 10.82 0.12 26.34
N ALA A 329 11.81 0.93 26.04
CA ALA A 329 12.44 1.82 27.02
C ALA A 329 11.48 2.95 27.46
N GLU A 330 10.69 3.51 26.53
CA GLU A 330 9.68 4.53 26.83
C GLU A 330 8.41 3.94 27.45
N TYR A 331 8.06 2.70 27.09
CA TYR A 331 6.85 2.01 27.55
C TYR A 331 7.18 0.69 28.28
N PRO A 332 7.73 0.74 29.50
CA PRO A 332 8.17 -0.47 30.24
C PRO A 332 7.01 -1.41 30.63
N ASN A 333 5.77 -0.94 30.55
CA ASN A 333 4.56 -1.74 30.83
C ASN A 333 3.90 -2.26 29.54
N ALA A 334 4.53 -2.12 28.36
CA ALA A 334 4.01 -2.65 27.11
C ALA A 334 3.83 -4.17 27.18
N GLU A 335 2.77 -4.67 26.58
CA GLU A 335 2.47 -6.10 26.54
C GLU A 335 3.18 -6.77 25.36
N MET A 336 3.93 -7.85 25.58
CA MET A 336 4.49 -8.71 24.56
C MET A 336 3.53 -9.86 24.27
N LEU A 337 2.95 -9.89 23.09
CA LEU A 337 1.91 -10.84 22.70
C LEU A 337 2.46 -11.82 21.66
N GLN A 338 2.65 -13.07 22.09
CA GLN A 338 3.20 -14.14 21.25
C GLN A 338 2.09 -14.81 20.44
N ALA A 339 2.29 -14.93 19.11
CA ALA A 339 1.43 -15.80 18.29
C ALA A 339 1.56 -17.27 18.75
N LYS A 340 0.47 -18.03 18.70
CA LYS A 340 0.46 -19.43 19.15
C LYS A 340 1.39 -20.36 18.34
N ASP A 341 1.74 -20.01 17.12
CA ASP A 341 2.70 -20.71 16.27
C ASP A 341 4.06 -19.98 16.17
N GLY A 342 4.27 -18.91 16.96
CA GLY A 342 5.53 -18.21 17.06
C GLY A 342 6.38 -18.74 18.22
N SER A 343 7.71 -18.60 18.10
CA SER A 343 8.66 -19.17 19.05
C SER A 343 9.80 -18.23 19.43
N SER A 344 9.92 -17.08 18.77
CA SER A 344 11.02 -16.14 18.98
C SER A 344 10.50 -14.73 19.26
N GLU A 345 11.36 -13.88 19.82
CA GLU A 345 11.07 -12.46 20.04
C GLU A 345 10.71 -11.74 18.74
N ALA A 346 11.28 -12.17 17.60
CA ALA A 346 10.95 -11.62 16.29
C ALA A 346 9.49 -11.83 15.88
N THR A 347 8.80 -12.80 16.50
CA THR A 347 7.38 -13.13 16.21
C THR A 347 6.39 -12.53 17.23
N GLU A 348 6.89 -11.78 18.22
CA GLU A 348 6.06 -11.09 19.18
C GLU A 348 5.51 -9.77 18.62
N MET A 349 4.27 -9.47 18.95
CA MET A 349 3.68 -8.14 18.77
C MET A 349 3.71 -7.38 20.09
N VAL A 350 4.19 -6.15 20.08
CA VAL A 350 4.16 -5.24 21.23
C VAL A 350 2.86 -4.45 21.17
N LEU A 351 2.09 -4.47 22.26
CA LEU A 351 0.89 -3.66 22.45
C LEU A 351 1.12 -2.62 23.55
N ILE A 352 0.96 -1.35 23.20
CA ILE A 352 1.03 -0.22 24.11
C ILE A 352 -0.37 0.36 24.24
N THR A 353 -0.98 0.34 25.42
CA THR A 353 -2.30 0.92 25.66
C THR A 353 -2.20 2.21 26.47
N ASP A 354 -3.17 3.10 26.31
CA ASP A 354 -3.23 4.39 27.00
C ASP A 354 -1.97 5.28 26.79
N ALA A 355 -1.39 5.25 25.57
CA ALA A 355 -0.36 6.22 25.19
C ALA A 355 -0.96 7.65 25.21
N GLY A 356 -0.16 8.62 25.67
CA GLY A 356 -0.58 10.02 25.66
C GLY A 356 -0.62 10.62 24.25
N GLU A 357 -1.41 11.67 24.10
CA GLU A 357 -1.60 12.35 22.79
C GLU A 357 -0.33 13.07 22.27
N ASP A 358 0.71 13.19 23.09
CA ASP A 358 2.00 13.85 22.74
C ASP A 358 3.21 12.95 23.04
N ASP A 359 2.99 11.65 23.19
CA ASP A 359 4.00 10.68 23.59
C ASP A 359 4.95 10.27 22.45
N PHE A 360 5.97 9.50 22.80
CA PHE A 360 6.98 8.98 21.89
C PHE A 360 6.36 8.19 20.71
N ALA A 361 5.42 7.29 20.98
CA ALA A 361 4.80 6.42 19.97
C ALA A 361 4.11 7.22 18.86
N ILE A 362 3.53 8.38 19.20
CA ILE A 362 2.79 9.24 18.26
C ILE A 362 3.71 9.88 17.23
N LYS A 363 4.96 10.16 17.64
CA LYS A 363 5.97 10.91 16.87
C LYS A 363 7.00 10.03 16.16
N HIS A 364 6.90 8.70 16.34
CA HIS A 364 7.87 7.76 15.79
C HIS A 364 7.18 6.63 15.05
N GLU A 365 7.66 6.35 13.84
CA GLU A 365 7.28 5.16 13.09
C GLU A 365 8.03 3.95 13.62
N ALA A 366 7.30 2.89 13.96
CA ALA A 366 7.89 1.65 14.46
C ALA A 366 8.47 0.77 13.34
N PHE A 367 7.79 0.69 12.20
CA PHE A 367 8.14 -0.17 11.06
C PHE A 367 8.46 -1.63 11.44
N CYS A 368 7.86 -2.10 12.54
CA CYS A 368 7.94 -3.45 13.10
C CYS A 368 6.63 -3.78 13.83
N GLN A 369 6.50 -4.95 14.46
CA GLN A 369 5.26 -5.42 15.08
C GLN A 369 4.95 -4.71 16.41
N ILE A 370 4.73 -3.40 16.36
CA ILE A 370 4.28 -2.57 17.48
C ILE A 370 2.93 -1.94 17.12
N LEU A 371 1.97 -2.04 18.01
CA LEU A 371 0.67 -1.39 17.93
C LEU A 371 0.49 -0.57 19.21
N ASP A 372 0.17 0.69 19.08
CA ASP A 372 -0.14 1.56 20.20
C ASP A 372 -1.58 2.06 20.14
N GLU A 373 -2.09 2.50 21.28
CA GLU A 373 -3.45 3.01 21.39
C GLU A 373 -3.46 4.31 22.18
N VAL A 374 -4.11 5.32 21.58
CA VAL A 374 -4.45 6.60 22.22
C VAL A 374 -5.95 6.69 22.40
N ALA A 375 -6.37 6.81 23.65
CA ALA A 375 -7.77 7.04 23.97
C ALA A 375 -8.02 8.54 24.19
N LEU A 376 -8.76 9.17 23.30
CA LEU A 376 -9.14 10.59 23.40
C LEU A 376 -10.22 10.79 24.48
N ASP A 377 -10.06 11.84 25.30
CA ASP A 377 -11.07 12.17 26.31
C ASP A 377 -12.22 12.97 25.67
N VAL A 378 -13.03 12.29 24.92
CA VAL A 378 -14.13 12.84 24.14
C VAL A 378 -15.35 11.93 24.22
N LYS A 379 -16.55 12.49 24.11
CA LYS A 379 -17.81 11.72 24.09
C LYS A 379 -17.79 10.65 23.00
N ALA A 380 -18.24 9.46 23.35
CA ALA A 380 -18.34 8.33 22.44
C ALA A 380 -19.56 8.41 21.51
N THR A 381 -19.75 9.56 20.86
CA THR A 381 -20.72 9.74 19.78
C THR A 381 -19.96 9.97 18.47
N ALA A 382 -20.51 9.54 17.34
CA ALA A 382 -19.84 9.66 16.04
C ALA A 382 -19.43 11.11 15.74
N GLU A 383 -20.28 12.10 16.01
CA GLU A 383 -20.00 13.51 15.73
C GLU A 383 -18.83 14.04 16.56
N ALA A 384 -18.87 13.85 17.88
CA ALA A 384 -17.85 14.37 18.78
C ALA A 384 -16.51 13.66 18.56
N PHE A 385 -16.55 12.33 18.38
CA PHE A 385 -15.35 11.52 18.22
C PHE A 385 -14.67 11.76 16.88
N LEU A 386 -15.41 11.75 15.75
CA LEU A 386 -14.81 11.97 14.42
C LEU A 386 -14.11 13.33 14.36
N SER A 387 -14.74 14.40 14.87
CA SER A 387 -14.11 15.72 14.89
C SER A 387 -12.79 15.74 15.67
N ALA A 388 -12.77 15.13 16.85
CA ALA A 388 -11.56 15.07 17.69
C ALA A 388 -10.49 14.15 17.10
N ALA A 389 -10.88 12.98 16.57
CA ALA A 389 -9.96 12.02 15.97
C ALA A 389 -9.29 12.58 14.71
N VAL A 390 -10.03 13.29 13.86
CA VAL A 390 -9.48 13.99 12.69
C VAL A 390 -8.48 15.06 13.10
N ALA A 391 -8.82 15.88 14.10
CA ALA A 391 -7.91 16.90 14.60
C ALA A 391 -6.62 16.27 15.17
N PHE A 392 -6.75 15.22 16.00
CA PHE A 392 -5.62 14.48 16.55
C PHE A 392 -4.76 13.85 15.44
N ALA A 393 -5.37 13.16 14.49
CA ALA A 393 -4.65 12.51 13.40
C ALA A 393 -3.90 13.50 12.51
N ASN A 394 -4.50 14.66 12.22
CA ASN A 394 -3.89 15.67 11.36
C ASN A 394 -2.79 16.50 12.04
N GLU A 395 -2.87 16.70 13.37
CA GLU A 395 -2.03 17.69 14.07
C GLU A 395 -0.98 17.03 14.98
N GLN A 396 -1.20 15.80 15.45
CA GLN A 396 -0.33 15.16 16.43
C GLN A 396 0.45 13.97 15.87
N LEU A 397 -0.17 13.16 15.00
CA LEU A 397 0.49 11.97 14.45
C LEU A 397 1.55 12.31 13.40
N LEU A 398 2.62 11.54 13.42
CA LEU A 398 3.69 11.66 12.42
C LEU A 398 3.21 11.19 11.05
N GLY A 399 3.17 12.09 10.08
CA GLY A 399 2.96 11.77 8.68
C GLY A 399 1.51 11.73 8.21
N THR A 400 1.33 11.50 6.92
CA THR A 400 0.05 11.66 6.19
C THR A 400 -0.16 10.58 5.13
N LEU A 401 0.52 9.41 5.26
CA LEU A 401 0.51 8.40 4.19
C LEU A 401 -0.79 7.62 4.14
N GLY A 402 -1.09 6.84 5.18
CA GLY A 402 -2.25 5.97 5.25
C GLY A 402 -3.12 6.23 6.48
N CYS A 403 -4.44 6.13 6.33
CA CYS A 403 -5.38 6.23 7.44
C CYS A 403 -6.43 5.11 7.31
N MET A 404 -6.67 4.39 8.39
CA MET A 404 -7.73 3.40 8.49
C MET A 404 -8.87 3.95 9.33
N VAL A 405 -10.12 3.80 8.89
CA VAL A 405 -11.31 4.20 9.64
C VAL A 405 -12.23 2.99 9.79
N LEU A 406 -12.55 2.62 11.01
CA LEU A 406 -13.51 1.57 11.34
C LEU A 406 -14.81 2.22 11.84
N ILE A 407 -15.89 2.02 11.10
CA ILE A 407 -17.22 2.54 11.42
C ILE A 407 -18.29 1.55 10.97
N ASP A 408 -19.21 1.16 11.86
CA ASP A 408 -20.29 0.26 11.45
C ASP A 408 -21.26 0.92 10.47
N ASP A 409 -21.86 0.09 9.59
CA ASP A 409 -22.69 0.55 8.47
C ASP A 409 -23.92 1.39 8.94
N VAL A 410 -24.45 1.10 10.12
CA VAL A 410 -25.61 1.81 10.69
C VAL A 410 -25.21 3.22 11.12
N THR A 411 -24.12 3.33 11.88
CA THR A 411 -23.56 4.59 12.35
C THR A 411 -23.12 5.47 11.17
N GLN A 412 -22.42 4.88 10.19
CA GLN A 412 -21.99 5.58 8.99
C GLN A 412 -23.19 6.18 8.22
N ALA A 413 -24.27 5.41 8.06
CA ALA A 413 -25.46 5.87 7.35
C ALA A 413 -26.21 6.96 8.13
N ALA A 414 -26.33 6.83 9.46
CA ALA A 414 -26.99 7.78 10.33
C ALA A 414 -26.26 9.15 10.37
N HIS A 415 -24.92 9.12 10.38
CA HIS A 415 -24.07 10.31 10.49
C HIS A 415 -23.34 10.66 9.19
N LYS A 416 -23.93 10.33 8.04
CA LYS A 416 -23.28 10.47 6.72
C LYS A 416 -22.60 11.82 6.49
N LYS A 417 -23.25 12.94 6.85
CA LYS A 417 -22.67 14.28 6.62
C LYS A 417 -21.41 14.53 7.44
N VAL A 418 -21.43 14.13 8.71
CA VAL A 418 -20.28 14.28 9.61
C VAL A 418 -19.15 13.37 9.17
N PHE A 419 -19.47 12.15 8.75
CA PHE A 419 -18.51 11.19 8.25
C PHE A 419 -17.87 11.68 6.93
N ASP A 420 -18.67 12.13 5.95
CA ASP A 420 -18.17 12.67 4.69
C ASP A 420 -17.26 13.89 4.91
N GLN A 421 -17.61 14.75 5.88
CA GLN A 421 -16.77 15.88 6.27
C GLN A 421 -15.45 15.40 6.90
N ALA A 422 -15.48 14.42 7.80
CA ALA A 422 -14.31 13.84 8.42
C ALA A 422 -13.33 13.25 7.37
N ILE A 423 -13.85 12.51 6.37
CA ILE A 423 -13.06 12.00 5.26
C ILE A 423 -12.45 13.13 4.41
N THR A 424 -13.19 14.23 4.23
CA THR A 424 -12.69 15.41 3.51
C THR A 424 -11.56 16.10 4.28
N ASP A 425 -11.70 16.23 5.60
CA ASP A 425 -10.78 16.96 6.47
C ASP A 425 -9.51 16.15 6.80
N LEU A 426 -9.55 14.80 6.73
CA LEU A 426 -8.37 13.95 6.91
C LEU A 426 -7.29 14.26 5.87
N ARG A 427 -6.07 14.61 6.31
CA ARG A 427 -4.93 14.99 5.46
C ARG A 427 -4.04 13.80 5.12
N TYR A 428 -4.64 12.68 4.72
CA TYR A 428 -3.93 11.44 4.37
C TYR A 428 -4.08 11.14 2.89
N GLY A 429 -2.99 10.73 2.24
CA GLY A 429 -3.00 10.43 0.81
C GLY A 429 -3.77 9.16 0.46
N GLY A 430 -3.79 8.16 1.38
CA GLY A 430 -4.57 6.92 1.22
C GLY A 430 -5.48 6.64 2.42
N ILE A 431 -6.79 6.73 2.25
CA ILE A 431 -7.78 6.48 3.31
C ILE A 431 -8.52 5.18 3.04
N ALA A 432 -8.55 4.28 4.01
CA ALA A 432 -9.23 3.00 3.96
C ALA A 432 -10.38 2.96 4.97
N VAL A 433 -11.61 2.94 4.49
CA VAL A 433 -12.81 2.85 5.33
C VAL A 433 -13.28 1.41 5.38
N ASN A 434 -13.27 0.82 6.57
CA ASN A 434 -13.63 -0.59 6.83
C ASN A 434 -12.76 -1.62 6.08
N THR A 435 -11.67 -1.18 5.49
CA THR A 435 -10.63 -1.99 4.86
C THR A 435 -9.25 -1.51 5.32
N ILE A 436 -8.15 -2.00 4.73
CA ILE A 436 -6.79 -1.68 5.15
C ILE A 436 -6.07 -0.79 4.13
N PRO A 437 -5.23 0.18 4.55
CA PRO A 437 -4.54 1.10 3.64
C PRO A 437 -3.68 0.42 2.56
N PRO A 438 -3.03 -0.73 2.77
CA PRO A 438 -2.36 -1.45 1.70
C PRO A 438 -3.24 -1.83 0.51
N MET A 439 -4.56 -1.94 0.68
CA MET A 439 -5.49 -2.19 -0.43
C MET A 439 -5.65 -0.96 -1.35
N VAL A 440 -5.42 0.26 -0.82
CA VAL A 440 -5.32 1.48 -1.63
C VAL A 440 -4.07 1.41 -2.50
N TRP A 441 -2.92 1.08 -1.93
CA TRP A 441 -1.65 0.90 -2.64
C TRP A 441 -1.71 -0.20 -3.71
N LEU A 442 -2.40 -1.31 -3.44
CA LEU A 442 -2.59 -2.42 -4.37
C LEU A 442 -3.53 -2.09 -5.53
N SER A 443 -4.38 -1.08 -5.39
CA SER A 443 -5.36 -0.73 -6.41
C SER A 443 -4.74 0.09 -7.54
N PRO A 444 -4.75 -0.39 -8.80
CA PRO A 444 -4.21 0.38 -9.92
C PRO A 444 -5.04 1.63 -10.26
N TYR A 445 -6.25 1.73 -9.74
CA TYR A 445 -7.16 2.86 -9.97
C TYR A 445 -6.95 4.02 -9.01
N LEU A 446 -6.26 3.77 -7.88
CA LEU A 446 -6.06 4.74 -6.81
C LEU A 446 -4.62 5.27 -6.82
N THR A 447 -4.40 6.42 -6.20
CA THR A 447 -3.06 6.94 -5.93
C THR A 447 -2.58 6.52 -4.54
N TRP A 448 -1.26 6.46 -4.39
CA TRP A 448 -0.60 6.22 -3.13
C TRP A 448 0.56 7.20 -2.95
N GLY A 449 0.67 7.80 -1.76
CA GLY A 449 1.72 8.74 -1.39
C GLY A 449 1.27 9.64 -0.24
N GLY A 450 2.20 10.26 0.49
CA GLY A 450 1.90 11.24 1.53
C GLY A 450 1.29 12.51 0.95
N ASN A 451 1.69 12.87 -0.27
CA ASN A 451 1.23 14.03 -1.01
C ASN A 451 1.37 15.36 -0.25
N GLU A 452 2.43 15.45 0.54
CA GLU A 452 2.78 16.66 1.31
C GLU A 452 3.51 17.64 0.40
N GLU A 453 3.31 18.93 0.64
CA GLU A 453 3.92 20.00 -0.13
C GLU A 453 5.19 20.55 0.54
N GLY A 454 6.12 21.06 -0.26
CA GLY A 454 7.34 21.73 0.23
C GLY A 454 8.48 20.77 0.54
N LYS A 455 9.46 21.26 1.30
CA LYS A 455 10.68 20.52 1.65
C LYS A 455 10.64 19.87 3.03
N GLU A 456 9.67 20.25 3.83
CA GLU A 456 9.45 19.68 5.16
C GLU A 456 8.23 18.76 5.11
N PHE A 457 8.50 17.47 5.09
CA PHE A 457 7.47 16.42 5.09
C PHE A 457 7.90 15.24 5.97
N ALA A 458 6.92 14.44 6.38
CA ALA A 458 7.15 13.19 7.10
C ALA A 458 6.90 11.97 6.20
N SER A 459 5.78 11.95 5.46
CA SER A 459 5.36 10.81 4.64
C SER A 459 5.70 10.93 3.16
N GLY A 460 6.24 12.06 2.74
CA GLY A 460 6.71 12.24 1.38
C GLY A 460 5.90 13.21 0.54
N SER A 461 6.46 13.56 -0.61
CA SER A 461 5.93 14.53 -1.55
C SER A 461 5.36 13.84 -2.78
N GLY A 462 4.16 14.25 -3.21
CA GLY A 462 3.47 13.70 -4.36
C GLY A 462 2.89 12.31 -4.13
N ASN A 463 2.34 11.76 -5.18
CA ASN A 463 1.76 10.41 -5.21
C ASN A 463 2.01 9.75 -6.57
N PHE A 464 1.79 8.45 -6.65
CA PHE A 464 1.82 7.67 -7.90
C PHE A 464 0.59 6.75 -7.96
N GLY A 465 0.29 6.20 -9.13
CA GLY A 465 -0.88 5.34 -9.34
C GLY A 465 -1.90 5.96 -10.29
N ASN A 466 -3.17 5.51 -10.20
CA ASN A 466 -4.28 6.04 -10.98
C ASN A 466 -4.17 5.78 -12.49
N VAL A 467 -4.43 4.53 -12.89
CA VAL A 467 -4.40 4.08 -14.29
C VAL A 467 -5.32 4.88 -15.22
N LEU A 468 -6.36 5.53 -14.68
CA LEU A 468 -7.23 6.41 -15.44
C LEU A 468 -6.58 7.76 -15.78
N ASN A 469 -5.42 8.06 -15.21
CA ASN A 469 -4.62 9.26 -15.48
C ASN A 469 -5.37 10.59 -15.22
N PHE A 470 -6.12 10.69 -14.14
CA PHE A 470 -6.63 11.97 -13.66
C PHE A 470 -5.48 12.82 -13.11
N GLU A 471 -5.47 14.11 -13.46
CA GLU A 471 -4.53 15.10 -12.92
C GLU A 471 -5.00 15.62 -11.55
N SER A 472 -4.11 16.26 -10.80
CA SER A 472 -4.40 16.97 -9.54
C SER A 472 -5.09 16.11 -8.47
N VAL A 473 -4.76 14.82 -8.39
CA VAL A 473 -5.29 13.94 -7.33
C VAL A 473 -4.67 14.33 -5.99
N GLU A 474 -5.53 14.69 -5.03
CA GLU A 474 -5.14 15.04 -3.67
C GLU A 474 -5.01 13.79 -2.80
N LYS A 475 -6.00 12.91 -2.82
CA LYS A 475 -6.05 11.68 -2.01
C LYS A 475 -6.91 10.61 -2.66
N SER A 476 -6.72 9.39 -2.20
CA SER A 476 -7.52 8.22 -2.56
C SER A 476 -8.30 7.69 -1.38
N ILE A 477 -9.52 7.22 -1.62
CA ILE A 477 -10.36 6.63 -0.59
C ILE A 477 -10.88 5.29 -1.10
N LEU A 478 -10.68 4.24 -0.32
CA LEU A 478 -11.23 2.91 -0.56
C LEU A 478 -12.23 2.58 0.53
N TYR A 479 -13.47 2.36 0.16
CA TYR A 479 -14.57 1.99 1.06
C TYR A 479 -14.87 0.51 0.97
N ASP A 480 -15.22 -0.10 2.09
CA ASP A 480 -15.84 -1.42 2.16
C ASP A 480 -16.93 -1.46 3.24
N GLN A 481 -17.66 -2.55 3.33
CA GLN A 481 -18.60 -2.79 4.42
C GLN A 481 -17.85 -3.13 5.70
N PHE A 482 -18.48 -2.88 6.86
CA PHE A 482 -17.85 -3.05 8.17
C PHE A 482 -17.31 -4.47 8.40
N VAL A 483 -18.06 -5.50 8.06
CA VAL A 483 -17.60 -6.89 8.05
C VAL A 483 -17.60 -7.40 6.62
N SER A 484 -16.43 -7.37 6.00
CA SER A 484 -16.26 -7.83 4.62
C SER A 484 -15.80 -9.28 4.56
N GLN A 485 -16.39 -10.04 3.65
CA GLN A 485 -15.91 -11.40 3.36
C GLN A 485 -14.64 -11.42 2.52
N GLY A 486 -14.26 -10.28 1.96
CA GLY A 486 -13.04 -10.08 1.20
C GLY A 486 -11.83 -9.70 2.07
N ASP A 487 -12.04 -9.47 3.38
CA ASP A 487 -10.95 -9.13 4.29
C ASP A 487 -9.91 -10.25 4.38
N MET A 488 -8.65 -9.88 4.22
CA MET A 488 -7.53 -10.80 4.36
C MET A 488 -7.13 -10.89 5.84
N LEU A 489 -7.72 -11.86 6.54
CA LEU A 489 -7.41 -12.14 7.93
C LEU A 489 -6.37 -13.25 8.02
N LEU A 490 -5.30 -13.01 8.80
CA LEU A 490 -4.17 -13.93 8.94
C LEU A 490 -4.40 -14.98 10.05
N THR A 491 -5.61 -15.53 10.12
CA THR A 491 -6.03 -16.47 11.18
C THR A 491 -5.88 -17.95 10.79
N ASN A 492 -5.79 -18.24 9.49
CA ASN A 492 -5.63 -19.58 8.95
C ASN A 492 -4.55 -19.62 7.89
N LYS A 493 -3.34 -20.06 8.26
CA LYS A 493 -2.14 -20.05 7.41
C LYS A 493 -2.34 -20.81 6.10
N GLU A 494 -2.88 -22.03 6.16
CA GLU A 494 -3.10 -22.87 4.96
C GLU A 494 -4.12 -22.25 4.00
N ALA A 495 -5.23 -21.76 4.53
CA ALA A 495 -6.28 -21.12 3.73
C ALA A 495 -5.78 -19.82 3.09
N THR A 496 -5.07 -18.99 3.85
CA THR A 496 -4.47 -17.74 3.38
C THR A 496 -3.44 -18.01 2.28
N GLU A 497 -2.58 -19.00 2.45
CA GLU A 497 -1.60 -19.36 1.43
C GLU A 497 -2.24 -19.75 0.09
N LYS A 498 -3.24 -20.62 0.13
CA LYS A 498 -3.97 -21.02 -1.08
C LYS A 498 -4.62 -19.83 -1.77
N LEU A 499 -5.20 -18.91 -0.99
CA LEU A 499 -5.83 -17.69 -1.51
C LEU A 499 -4.81 -16.76 -2.17
N MET A 500 -3.66 -16.54 -1.52
CA MET A 500 -2.57 -15.72 -2.04
C MET A 500 -2.01 -16.25 -3.36
N VAL A 501 -1.79 -17.57 -3.46
CA VAL A 501 -1.36 -18.22 -4.71
C VAL A 501 -2.39 -18.04 -5.82
N ALA A 502 -3.67 -18.31 -5.53
CA ALA A 502 -4.73 -18.19 -6.53
C ALA A 502 -4.93 -16.72 -6.97
N ASN A 503 -4.84 -15.78 -6.02
CA ASN A 503 -4.92 -14.35 -6.29
C ASN A 503 -3.77 -13.90 -7.21
N MET A 504 -2.52 -14.24 -6.87
CA MET A 504 -1.35 -13.89 -7.68
C MET A 504 -1.50 -14.40 -9.13
N HIS A 505 -1.91 -15.64 -9.33
CA HIS A 505 -2.13 -16.19 -10.67
C HIS A 505 -3.22 -15.41 -11.43
N TYR A 506 -4.30 -15.02 -10.74
CA TYR A 506 -5.38 -14.28 -11.35
C TYR A 506 -4.97 -12.85 -11.72
N VAL A 507 -4.32 -12.11 -10.81
CA VAL A 507 -3.95 -10.71 -11.07
C VAL A 507 -2.89 -10.58 -12.16
N VAL A 508 -1.97 -11.53 -12.28
CA VAL A 508 -0.97 -11.55 -13.36
C VAL A 508 -1.60 -11.96 -14.69
N GLN A 509 -2.47 -12.96 -14.69
CA GLN A 509 -3.17 -13.44 -15.89
C GLN A 509 -4.67 -13.56 -15.60
N PRO A 510 -5.48 -12.52 -15.85
CA PRO A 510 -6.91 -12.49 -15.53
C PRO A 510 -7.74 -13.33 -16.54
N THR A 511 -7.45 -14.63 -16.59
CA THR A 511 -8.19 -15.61 -17.39
C THR A 511 -9.42 -16.15 -16.66
N ARG A 512 -10.41 -16.64 -17.41
CA ARG A 512 -11.58 -17.29 -16.83
C ARG A 512 -11.21 -18.50 -15.95
N MET A 513 -10.17 -19.23 -16.32
CA MET A 513 -9.67 -20.38 -15.56
C MET A 513 -9.07 -19.96 -14.22
N ASN A 514 -8.23 -18.92 -14.21
CA ASN A 514 -7.63 -18.40 -12.98
C ASN A 514 -8.69 -17.76 -12.07
N LEU A 515 -9.70 -17.08 -12.65
CA LEU A 515 -10.84 -16.57 -11.92
C LEU A 515 -11.62 -17.71 -11.24
N ALA A 516 -11.92 -18.78 -11.99
CA ALA A 516 -12.65 -19.92 -11.43
C ALA A 516 -11.89 -20.58 -10.25
N LYS A 517 -10.56 -20.74 -10.38
CA LYS A 517 -9.70 -21.24 -9.29
C LYS A 517 -9.69 -20.32 -8.08
N LEU A 518 -9.61 -19.00 -8.29
CA LEU A 518 -9.66 -18.02 -7.21
C LEU A 518 -11.00 -18.09 -6.46
N MET A 519 -12.10 -18.15 -7.21
CA MET A 519 -13.45 -18.28 -6.64
C MET A 519 -13.62 -19.61 -5.88
N GLU A 520 -13.13 -20.73 -6.41
CA GLU A 520 -13.14 -22.03 -5.74
C GLU A 520 -12.43 -21.97 -4.38
N VAL A 521 -11.21 -21.42 -4.35
CA VAL A 521 -10.43 -21.25 -3.12
C VAL A 521 -11.13 -20.31 -2.15
N ALA A 522 -11.66 -19.18 -2.61
CA ALA A 522 -12.35 -18.21 -1.77
C ALA A 522 -13.62 -18.83 -1.13
N VAL A 523 -14.40 -19.61 -1.89
CA VAL A 523 -15.58 -20.32 -1.36
C VAL A 523 -15.16 -21.40 -0.37
N ALA A 524 -14.15 -22.21 -0.69
CA ALA A 524 -13.65 -23.26 0.21
C ALA A 524 -13.16 -22.71 1.55
N ASN A 525 -12.57 -21.51 1.55
CA ASN A 525 -12.12 -20.84 2.77
C ASN A 525 -13.28 -20.36 3.64
N ARG A 526 -14.40 -19.92 3.05
CA ARG A 526 -15.60 -19.47 3.81
C ARG A 526 -16.20 -20.55 4.72
N PHE A 527 -16.06 -21.83 4.36
CA PHE A 527 -16.59 -22.96 5.15
C PHE A 527 -15.61 -23.48 6.22
N ARG A 528 -14.42 -22.86 6.34
CA ARG A 528 -13.37 -23.24 7.30
C ARG A 528 -13.16 -22.25 8.45
N HIS A 529 -13.94 -21.17 8.45
CA HIS A 529 -13.99 -20.14 9.52
C HIS A 529 -15.32 -20.25 10.33
#